data_64e521ece1371fb7939e6c64a9efb657
#
_entry.id   64e521ece1371fb7939e6c64a9efb657
#
_cell.length_a   1.000
_cell.length_b   1.000
_cell.length_c   1.000
_cell.angle_alpha   90.00
_cell.angle_beta   90.00
_cell.angle_gamma   90.00
#
_symmetry.space_group_name_H-M   'P 1'
#
loop_
_entity.id
_entity.type
_entity.pdbx_description
1 polymer ?
#
loop_
_entity_poly.entity_id
_entity_poly.type
_entity_poly.pdbx_seq_one_letter_code
_entity_poly.pdbx_strand_id
1 'polypeptide(L)'
;MFEIKVSKEIKDACPVFAGAAVYAVVKNTAYSEGLWQEIDAFTKQLTSTTQMEDIKHQPVIFATREAYKRCGKDPGRYRPSAEALRRRLMRGIPLYQIDTLVDLINLVSLRTGHSIGGFDADEIQGSDLELGIGRAEESFEGIGRGMLNIEGLPVYRDRIGGIGTPTSDHERTKMKLETRHILAIVNGYNGQEGLKEAAEMILELLEKYASSTGGSIQYFE
;
A
#
# COMPACT_ATOMS: atom_id res chain seq x y z
N MET A 1 7.12 10.32 14.27
CA MET A 1 7.35 10.00 12.84
C MET A 1 8.41 8.95 12.80
N PHE A 2 8.29 7.93 11.96
CA PHE A 2 9.27 6.83 11.87
C PHE A 2 10.44 7.22 10.97
N GLU A 3 11.67 6.84 11.34
CA GLU A 3 12.81 6.90 10.44
C GLU A 3 12.73 5.69 9.49
N ILE A 4 12.64 5.93 8.17
CA ILE A 4 12.52 4.85 7.18
C ILE A 4 13.82 4.75 6.39
N LYS A 5 14.47 3.60 6.49
CA LYS A 5 15.73 3.30 5.80
C LYS A 5 15.49 2.33 4.64
N VAL A 6 16.05 2.63 3.48
CA VAL A 6 16.03 1.73 2.33
C VAL A 6 17.35 0.97 2.29
N SER A 7 17.26 -0.35 2.34
CA SER A 7 18.44 -1.23 2.33
C SER A 7 19.23 -1.13 1.01
N LYS A 8 20.52 -1.46 1.08
CA LYS A 8 21.36 -1.52 -0.12
C LYS A 8 20.81 -2.49 -1.17
N GLU A 9 20.24 -3.61 -0.75
CA GLU A 9 19.67 -4.62 -1.64
C GLU A 9 18.51 -4.07 -2.48
N ILE A 10 17.63 -3.25 -1.87
CA ILE A 10 16.55 -2.55 -2.59
C ILE A 10 17.12 -1.49 -3.53
N LYS A 11 18.11 -0.70 -3.09
CA LYS A 11 18.75 0.32 -3.93
C LYS A 11 19.46 -0.31 -5.14
N ASP A 12 20.09 -1.46 -4.98
CA ASP A 12 20.73 -2.19 -6.07
C ASP A 12 19.67 -2.77 -7.04
N ALA A 13 18.58 -3.34 -6.54
CA ALA A 13 17.49 -3.90 -7.35
C ALA A 13 16.63 -2.83 -8.02
N CYS A 14 16.44 -1.70 -7.36
CA CYS A 14 15.56 -0.59 -7.78
C CYS A 14 16.22 0.77 -7.53
N PRO A 15 17.24 1.18 -8.31
CA PRO A 15 18.01 2.41 -8.07
C PRO A 15 17.17 3.70 -8.10
N VAL A 16 15.98 3.66 -8.73
CA VAL A 16 15.07 4.81 -8.83
C VAL A 16 13.98 4.80 -7.75
N PHE A 17 14.01 3.82 -6.83
CA PHE A 17 12.98 3.71 -5.81
C PHE A 17 12.87 5.00 -4.99
N ALA A 18 11.65 5.45 -4.79
CA ALA A 18 11.29 6.51 -3.85
C ALA A 18 10.02 6.12 -3.09
N GLY A 19 9.92 6.52 -1.85
CA GLY A 19 8.74 6.27 -1.03
C GLY A 19 8.19 7.54 -0.39
N ALA A 20 6.90 7.54 -0.09
CA ALA A 20 6.26 8.56 0.72
C ALA A 20 5.51 7.92 1.88
N ALA A 21 5.83 8.35 3.10
CA ALA A 21 5.16 7.96 4.32
C ALA A 21 4.22 9.08 4.77
N VAL A 22 2.95 8.78 4.90
CA VAL A 22 1.91 9.69 5.40
C VAL A 22 1.56 9.27 6.81
N TYR A 23 1.70 10.18 7.76
CA TYR A 23 1.31 9.98 9.15
C TYR A 23 0.23 10.99 9.54
N ALA A 24 -0.85 10.50 10.17
CA ALA A 24 -1.94 11.36 10.62
C ALA A 24 -2.64 10.79 11.85
N VAL A 25 -3.26 11.69 12.63
CA VAL A 25 -4.22 11.33 13.68
C VAL A 25 -5.58 11.22 13.02
N VAL A 26 -6.29 10.12 13.30
CA VAL A 26 -7.51 9.76 12.60
C VAL A 26 -8.59 9.22 13.54
N LYS A 27 -9.82 9.20 13.04
CA LYS A 27 -10.93 8.45 13.64
C LYS A 27 -11.47 7.50 12.58
N ASN A 28 -11.17 6.20 12.76
CA ASN A 28 -11.70 5.18 11.86
C ASN A 28 -13.19 4.92 12.12
N THR A 29 -13.92 4.56 11.06
CA THR A 29 -15.32 4.14 11.13
C THR A 29 -15.53 2.89 10.27
N ALA A 30 -16.53 2.09 10.62
CA ALA A 30 -16.83 0.87 9.87
C ALA A 30 -17.30 1.13 8.43
N TYR A 31 -17.84 2.32 8.18
CA TYR A 31 -18.39 2.71 6.87
C TYR A 31 -18.44 4.22 6.72
N SER A 32 -18.17 4.71 5.51
CA SER A 32 -18.37 6.09 5.11
C SER A 32 -19.13 6.14 3.78
N GLU A 33 -20.40 6.56 3.82
CA GLU A 33 -21.25 6.64 2.63
C GLU A 33 -20.64 7.54 1.54
N GLY A 34 -20.14 8.72 1.93
CA GLY A 34 -19.52 9.66 0.98
C GLY A 34 -18.28 9.09 0.31
N LEU A 35 -17.43 8.34 1.05
CA LEU A 35 -16.28 7.66 0.48
C LEU A 35 -16.72 6.57 -0.50
N TRP A 36 -17.72 5.78 -0.17
CA TRP A 36 -18.22 4.73 -1.05
C TRP A 36 -18.87 5.27 -2.32
N GLN A 37 -19.53 6.43 -2.25
CA GLN A 37 -20.01 7.13 -3.46
C GLN A 37 -18.86 7.49 -4.40
N GLU A 38 -17.71 7.95 -3.87
CA GLU A 38 -16.51 8.21 -4.67
C GLU A 38 -15.90 6.92 -5.25
N ILE A 39 -15.83 5.86 -4.44
CA ILE A 39 -15.33 4.55 -4.85
C ILE A 39 -16.18 4.00 -6.00
N ASP A 40 -17.50 4.01 -5.86
CA ASP A 40 -18.43 3.50 -6.86
C ASP A 40 -18.36 4.29 -8.18
N ALA A 41 -18.30 5.63 -8.09
CA ALA A 41 -18.15 6.47 -9.27
C ALA A 41 -16.84 6.18 -10.01
N PHE A 42 -15.72 6.08 -9.28
CA PHE A 42 -14.42 5.81 -9.86
C PHE A 42 -14.33 4.37 -10.43
N THR A 43 -14.81 3.37 -9.72
CA THR A 43 -14.76 1.97 -10.16
C THR A 43 -15.61 1.74 -11.41
N LYS A 44 -16.76 2.41 -11.51
CA LYS A 44 -17.60 2.40 -12.72
C LYS A 44 -16.87 3.00 -13.91
N GLN A 45 -16.20 4.14 -13.73
CA GLN A 45 -15.38 4.77 -14.77
C GLN A 45 -14.22 3.85 -15.16
N LEU A 46 -13.46 3.34 -14.19
CA LEU A 46 -12.31 2.48 -14.42
C LEU A 46 -12.68 1.24 -15.23
N THR A 47 -13.77 0.57 -14.87
CA THR A 47 -14.21 -0.66 -15.55
C THR A 47 -14.75 -0.41 -16.95
N SER A 48 -15.24 0.80 -17.25
CA SER A 48 -15.71 1.17 -18.58
C SER A 48 -14.59 1.56 -19.55
N THR A 49 -13.41 1.95 -19.04
CA THR A 49 -12.30 2.50 -19.84
C THR A 49 -11.05 1.62 -19.88
N THR A 50 -10.97 0.58 -19.05
CA THR A 50 -9.78 -0.28 -18.91
C THR A 50 -10.05 -1.68 -19.45
N GLN A 51 -9.05 -2.29 -20.09
CA GLN A 51 -9.07 -3.70 -20.44
C GLN A 51 -8.21 -4.50 -19.45
N MET A 52 -8.53 -5.79 -19.25
CA MET A 52 -7.81 -6.66 -18.29
C MET A 52 -6.33 -6.77 -18.63
N GLU A 53 -6.00 -6.79 -19.92
CA GLU A 53 -4.64 -6.93 -20.44
C GLU A 53 -3.78 -5.70 -20.15
N ASP A 54 -4.37 -4.51 -20.10
CA ASP A 54 -3.67 -3.23 -19.95
C ASP A 54 -3.17 -3.01 -18.50
N ILE A 55 -3.80 -3.65 -17.52
CA ILE A 55 -3.51 -3.42 -16.10
C ILE A 55 -2.02 -3.61 -15.79
N LYS A 56 -1.43 -4.71 -16.26
CA LYS A 56 -0.01 -5.01 -16.01
C LYS A 56 0.97 -4.09 -16.74
N HIS A 57 0.48 -3.34 -17.72
CA HIS A 57 1.26 -2.40 -18.54
C HIS A 57 1.15 -0.95 -18.06
N GLN A 58 0.31 -0.68 -17.07
CA GLN A 58 0.28 0.65 -16.46
C GLN A 58 1.64 0.95 -15.82
N PRO A 59 2.22 2.16 -16.04
CA PRO A 59 3.62 2.44 -15.69
C PRO A 59 3.98 2.10 -14.25
N VAL A 60 3.16 2.53 -13.27
CA VAL A 60 3.41 2.29 -11.84
C VAL A 60 3.31 0.80 -11.48
N ILE A 61 2.28 0.11 -11.98
CA ILE A 61 2.10 -1.34 -11.77
C ILE A 61 3.22 -2.12 -12.44
N PHE A 62 3.57 -1.74 -13.68
CA PHE A 62 4.67 -2.36 -14.42
C PHE A 62 6.00 -2.23 -13.66
N ALA A 63 6.33 -1.03 -13.18
CA ALA A 63 7.55 -0.79 -12.40
C ALA A 63 7.61 -1.65 -11.13
N THR A 64 6.50 -1.75 -10.39
CA THR A 64 6.40 -2.63 -9.21
C THR A 64 6.62 -4.11 -9.57
N ARG A 65 6.08 -4.57 -10.69
CA ARG A 65 6.29 -5.94 -11.19
C ARG A 65 7.74 -6.20 -11.57
N GLU A 66 8.41 -5.23 -12.22
CA GLU A 66 9.83 -5.34 -12.56
C GLU A 66 10.71 -5.33 -11.31
N ALA A 67 10.36 -4.53 -10.29
CA ALA A 67 11.02 -4.57 -8.99
C ALA A 67 10.95 -5.98 -8.36
N TYR A 68 9.78 -6.59 -8.36
CA TYR A 68 9.61 -7.97 -7.85
C TYR A 68 10.54 -8.94 -8.56
N LYS A 69 10.61 -8.91 -9.89
CA LYS A 69 11.50 -9.80 -10.66
C LYS A 69 12.96 -9.61 -10.28
N ARG A 70 13.42 -8.34 -10.12
CA ARG A 70 14.79 -8.02 -9.72
C ARG A 70 15.10 -8.47 -8.30
N CYS A 71 14.10 -8.47 -7.41
CA CYS A 71 14.21 -9.00 -6.05
C CYS A 71 14.07 -10.53 -5.99
N GLY A 72 13.82 -11.22 -7.12
CA GLY A 72 13.69 -12.67 -7.19
C GLY A 72 12.28 -13.22 -7.01
N LYS A 73 11.23 -12.37 -7.07
CA LYS A 73 9.83 -12.78 -6.89
C LYS A 73 9.06 -12.79 -8.22
N ASP A 74 8.24 -13.82 -8.41
CA ASP A 74 7.32 -13.88 -9.56
C ASP A 74 6.07 -13.00 -9.32
N PRO A 75 5.90 -11.88 -10.05
CA PRO A 75 4.74 -11.00 -9.91
C PRO A 75 3.46 -11.60 -10.50
N GLY A 76 3.52 -12.72 -11.21
CA GLY A 76 2.34 -13.45 -11.67
C GLY A 76 1.66 -14.20 -10.54
N ARG A 77 2.45 -14.77 -9.64
CA ARG A 77 2.00 -15.52 -8.46
C ARG A 77 1.75 -14.59 -7.26
N TYR A 78 2.63 -13.61 -7.04
CA TYR A 78 2.53 -12.60 -5.98
C TYR A 78 2.26 -11.24 -6.60
N ARG A 79 0.98 -10.89 -6.78
CA ARG A 79 0.63 -9.63 -7.43
C ARG A 79 0.74 -8.43 -6.48
N PRO A 80 1.22 -7.28 -6.99
CA PRO A 80 1.04 -6.01 -6.31
C PRO A 80 -0.43 -5.75 -5.97
N SER A 81 -0.70 -5.16 -4.81
CA SER A 81 -2.06 -4.91 -4.32
C SER A 81 -2.89 -4.05 -5.31
N ALA A 82 -2.29 -2.99 -5.86
CA ALA A 82 -2.93 -2.15 -6.87
C ALA A 82 -3.36 -2.94 -8.12
N GLU A 83 -2.53 -3.86 -8.60
CA GLU A 83 -2.89 -4.76 -9.71
C GLU A 83 -4.02 -5.71 -9.29
N ALA A 84 -3.94 -6.26 -8.08
CA ALA A 84 -4.94 -7.20 -7.59
C ALA A 84 -6.33 -6.56 -7.46
N LEU A 85 -6.42 -5.34 -6.93
CA LEU A 85 -7.66 -4.57 -6.81
C LEU A 85 -8.29 -4.30 -8.19
N ARG A 86 -7.50 -3.81 -9.16
CA ARG A 86 -7.99 -3.53 -10.51
C ARG A 86 -8.48 -4.80 -11.22
N ARG A 87 -7.72 -5.90 -11.13
CA ARG A 87 -8.13 -7.19 -11.71
C ARG A 87 -9.38 -7.77 -11.07
N ARG A 88 -9.60 -7.52 -9.78
CA ARG A 88 -10.82 -7.90 -9.08
C ARG A 88 -12.04 -7.21 -9.71
N LEU A 89 -11.96 -5.89 -9.90
CA LEU A 89 -13.01 -5.09 -10.52
C LEU A 89 -13.29 -5.53 -11.97
N MET A 90 -12.24 -5.75 -12.76
CA MET A 90 -12.39 -6.20 -14.16
C MET A 90 -13.02 -7.59 -14.31
N ARG A 91 -13.06 -8.37 -13.23
CA ARG A 91 -13.80 -9.64 -13.17
C ARG A 91 -15.26 -9.48 -12.72
N GLY A 92 -15.73 -8.25 -12.54
CA GLY A 92 -17.06 -7.96 -12.02
C GLY A 92 -17.23 -8.27 -10.53
N ILE A 93 -16.12 -8.43 -9.80
CA ILE A 93 -16.14 -8.70 -8.36
C ILE A 93 -15.99 -7.37 -7.63
N PRO A 94 -16.95 -6.94 -6.80
CA PRO A 94 -16.87 -5.68 -6.08
C PRO A 94 -15.70 -5.65 -5.10
N LEU A 95 -15.23 -4.46 -4.74
CA LEU A 95 -14.25 -4.31 -3.66
C LEU A 95 -14.81 -4.84 -2.34
N TYR A 96 -13.92 -5.26 -1.46
CA TYR A 96 -14.30 -5.49 -0.06
C TYR A 96 -14.58 -4.14 0.60
N GLN A 97 -15.63 -4.07 1.37
CA GLN A 97 -15.92 -2.99 2.31
C GLN A 97 -15.36 -3.43 3.66
N ILE A 98 -14.29 -2.80 4.11
CA ILE A 98 -13.58 -3.20 5.33
C ILE A 98 -13.83 -2.18 6.44
N ASP A 99 -13.25 -1.00 6.31
CA ASP A 99 -13.42 0.17 7.15
C ASP A 99 -12.97 1.43 6.38
N THR A 100 -13.25 2.60 6.92
CA THR A 100 -12.96 3.85 6.20
C THR A 100 -11.49 4.04 5.86
N LEU A 101 -10.55 3.65 6.73
CA LEU A 101 -9.12 3.81 6.46
C LEU A 101 -8.63 2.86 5.36
N VAL A 102 -9.01 1.59 5.41
CA VAL A 102 -8.66 0.61 4.37
C VAL A 102 -9.28 1.00 3.03
N ASP A 103 -10.56 1.39 3.04
CA ASP A 103 -11.32 1.73 1.84
C ASP A 103 -10.73 2.97 1.13
N LEU A 104 -10.32 4.01 1.90
CA LEU A 104 -9.69 5.19 1.30
C LEU A 104 -8.30 4.87 0.71
N ILE A 105 -7.48 4.04 1.37
CA ILE A 105 -6.19 3.61 0.83
C ILE A 105 -6.40 2.81 -0.46
N ASN A 106 -7.39 1.92 -0.49
CA ASN A 106 -7.76 1.18 -1.70
C ASN A 106 -8.18 2.13 -2.85
N LEU A 107 -8.93 3.20 -2.54
CA LEU A 107 -9.32 4.20 -3.55
C LEU A 107 -8.08 4.92 -4.13
N VAL A 108 -7.15 5.36 -3.27
CA VAL A 108 -5.90 6.00 -3.73
C VAL A 108 -5.08 5.02 -4.57
N SER A 109 -4.93 3.77 -4.13
CA SER A 109 -4.22 2.73 -4.87
C SER A 109 -4.86 2.47 -6.25
N LEU A 110 -6.19 2.48 -6.34
CA LEU A 110 -6.91 2.35 -7.60
C LEU A 110 -6.72 3.57 -8.51
N ARG A 111 -6.72 4.79 -7.98
CA ARG A 111 -6.54 6.03 -8.76
C ARG A 111 -5.13 6.16 -9.32
N THR A 112 -4.14 5.84 -8.52
CA THR A 112 -2.72 6.11 -8.82
C THR A 112 -1.95 4.92 -9.39
N GLY A 113 -2.38 3.70 -9.08
CA GLY A 113 -1.65 2.48 -9.42
C GLY A 113 -0.54 2.11 -8.44
N HIS A 114 -0.26 2.95 -7.44
CA HIS A 114 0.69 2.62 -6.38
C HIS A 114 0.15 1.55 -5.45
N SER A 115 0.99 0.58 -5.08
CA SER A 115 0.72 -0.30 -3.95
C SER A 115 1.04 0.44 -2.67
N ILE A 116 0.07 0.54 -1.78
CA ILE A 116 0.14 1.33 -0.56
C ILE A 116 -0.04 0.40 0.63
N GLY A 117 0.91 0.41 1.57
CA GLY A 117 0.77 -0.23 2.87
C GLY A 117 0.05 0.69 3.84
N GLY A 118 -0.89 0.15 4.62
CA GLY A 118 -1.64 0.89 5.62
C GLY A 118 -1.57 0.23 6.99
N PHE A 119 -1.00 0.95 7.97
CA PHE A 119 -0.66 0.40 9.27
C PHE A 119 -1.28 1.20 10.41
N ASP A 120 -1.69 0.48 11.45
CA ASP A 120 -1.88 1.08 12.77
C ASP A 120 -0.50 1.43 13.34
N ALA A 121 -0.19 2.73 13.39
CA ALA A 121 1.13 3.20 13.80
C ALA A 121 1.44 2.88 15.27
N ASP A 122 0.42 2.70 16.10
CA ASP A 122 0.58 2.37 17.52
C ASP A 122 0.99 0.89 17.73
N GLU A 123 0.75 0.04 16.73
CA GLU A 123 1.15 -1.38 16.76
C GLU A 123 2.57 -1.63 16.21
N ILE A 124 3.21 -0.61 15.61
CA ILE A 124 4.59 -0.68 15.12
C ILE A 124 5.56 -0.63 16.30
N GLN A 125 6.55 -1.51 16.31
CA GLN A 125 7.50 -1.62 17.41
C GLN A 125 8.83 -0.92 17.08
N GLY A 126 9.14 0.11 17.87
CA GLY A 126 10.31 0.97 17.69
C GLY A 126 10.00 2.24 16.92
N SER A 127 11.05 2.99 16.57
CA SER A 127 10.98 4.27 15.86
C SER A 127 11.48 4.19 14.41
N ASP A 128 12.08 3.05 14.05
CA ASP A 128 12.76 2.85 12.79
C ASP A 128 12.05 1.77 11.98
N LEU A 129 11.94 1.99 10.68
CA LEU A 129 11.51 0.99 9.70
C LEU A 129 12.64 0.77 8.69
N GLU A 130 12.80 -0.46 8.25
CA GLU A 130 13.70 -0.82 7.16
C GLU A 130 12.93 -1.43 6.00
N LEU A 131 13.10 -0.87 4.79
CA LEU A 131 12.68 -1.52 3.56
C LEU A 131 13.83 -2.40 3.05
N GLY A 132 13.63 -3.70 3.08
CA GLY A 132 14.57 -4.70 2.57
C GLY A 132 13.91 -5.73 1.68
N ILE A 133 14.62 -6.81 1.37
CA ILE A 133 14.09 -7.96 0.63
C ILE A 133 13.75 -9.08 1.61
N GLY A 134 12.58 -9.69 1.46
CA GLY A 134 12.12 -10.83 2.27
C GLY A 134 13.06 -12.01 2.15
N ARG A 135 13.34 -12.66 3.28
CA ARG A 135 14.27 -13.80 3.40
C ARG A 135 13.51 -15.12 3.35
N ALA A 136 14.23 -16.20 3.05
CA ALA A 136 13.70 -17.55 3.18
C ALA A 136 13.25 -17.80 4.64
N GLU A 137 12.11 -18.47 4.81
CA GLU A 137 11.52 -18.82 6.10
C GLU A 137 11.19 -17.63 7.03
N GLU A 138 11.24 -16.39 6.53
CA GLU A 138 10.82 -15.23 7.28
C GLU A 138 9.32 -15.30 7.56
N SER A 139 8.97 -15.30 8.85
CA SER A 139 7.57 -15.43 9.30
C SER A 139 6.78 -14.17 8.91
N PHE A 140 5.70 -14.35 8.18
CA PHE A 140 4.82 -13.26 7.79
C PHE A 140 3.38 -13.75 7.66
N GLU A 141 2.51 -13.31 8.56
CA GLU A 141 1.08 -13.60 8.51
C GLU A 141 0.35 -12.46 7.78
N GLY A 142 -0.04 -12.70 6.52
CA GLY A 142 -0.75 -11.70 5.72
C GLY A 142 -2.21 -11.59 6.10
N ILE A 143 -2.75 -10.36 6.14
CA ILE A 143 -4.15 -10.08 6.50
C ILE A 143 -5.09 -10.91 5.64
N GLY A 144 -5.89 -11.77 6.30
CA GLY A 144 -6.86 -12.64 5.65
C GLY A 144 -6.28 -13.71 4.72
N ARG A 145 -4.96 -13.97 4.78
CA ARG A 145 -4.26 -14.91 3.90
C ARG A 145 -3.49 -16.01 4.66
N GLY A 146 -3.32 -15.86 5.98
CA GLY A 146 -2.47 -16.72 6.78
C GLY A 146 -0.98 -16.54 6.45
N MET A 147 -0.18 -17.59 6.68
CA MET A 147 1.27 -17.53 6.47
C MET A 147 1.63 -17.37 4.99
N LEU A 148 2.36 -16.31 4.67
CA LEU A 148 2.83 -15.99 3.33
C LEU A 148 4.34 -16.19 3.20
N ASN A 149 4.78 -16.79 2.11
CA ASN A 149 6.19 -16.77 1.73
C ASN A 149 6.54 -15.41 1.11
N ILE A 150 7.21 -14.57 1.91
CA ILE A 150 7.64 -13.23 1.48
C ILE A 150 9.07 -13.21 0.91
N GLU A 151 9.76 -14.35 0.83
CA GLU A 151 11.08 -14.43 0.20
C GLU A 151 11.09 -13.76 -1.17
N GLY A 152 12.03 -12.83 -1.38
CA GLY A 152 12.15 -12.06 -2.61
C GLY A 152 11.11 -10.95 -2.81
N LEU A 153 10.22 -10.68 -1.84
CA LEU A 153 9.38 -9.48 -1.87
C LEU A 153 10.06 -8.31 -1.17
N PRO A 154 9.90 -7.07 -1.67
CA PRO A 154 10.19 -5.90 -0.84
C PRO A 154 9.34 -5.95 0.43
N VAL A 155 9.95 -5.74 1.59
CA VAL A 155 9.28 -5.83 2.89
C VAL A 155 9.74 -4.72 3.82
N TYR A 156 8.78 -4.02 4.42
CA TYR A 156 9.03 -3.11 5.53
C TYR A 156 9.09 -3.91 6.82
N ARG A 157 10.10 -3.63 7.64
CA ARG A 157 10.29 -4.26 8.94
C ARG A 157 10.39 -3.20 10.03
N ASP A 158 9.77 -3.50 11.14
CA ASP A 158 10.03 -2.85 12.41
C ASP A 158 11.02 -3.69 13.27
N ARG A 159 11.15 -3.36 14.56
CA ARG A 159 12.04 -4.09 15.46
C ARG A 159 11.71 -5.58 15.63
N ILE A 160 10.46 -5.99 15.41
CA ILE A 160 10.01 -7.38 15.57
C ILE A 160 10.17 -8.17 14.27
N GLY A 161 9.82 -7.57 13.13
CA GLY A 161 9.83 -8.27 11.84
C GLY A 161 9.01 -7.56 10.78
N GLY A 162 8.63 -8.30 9.73
CA GLY A 162 7.87 -7.75 8.62
C GLY A 162 6.53 -7.15 9.06
N ILE A 163 6.20 -5.96 8.54
CA ILE A 163 4.91 -5.30 8.74
C ILE A 163 4.10 -5.20 7.46
N GLY A 164 4.74 -5.10 6.29
CA GLY A 164 4.05 -4.95 5.02
C GLY A 164 4.93 -5.19 3.82
N THR A 165 4.29 -5.62 2.74
CA THR A 165 4.85 -5.80 1.41
C THR A 165 3.91 -5.13 0.40
N PRO A 166 4.34 -4.83 -0.85
CA PRO A 166 3.39 -4.32 -1.84
C PRO A 166 2.29 -5.33 -2.26
N THR A 167 2.35 -6.58 -1.75
CA THR A 167 1.33 -7.62 -1.97
C THR A 167 0.31 -7.69 -0.84
N SER A 168 0.74 -7.53 0.42
CA SER A 168 -0.10 -7.69 1.62
C SER A 168 0.60 -7.09 2.84
N ASP A 169 -0.19 -6.56 3.75
CA ASP A 169 0.26 -6.13 5.07
C ASP A 169 0.14 -7.25 6.08
N HIS A 170 0.88 -7.15 7.20
CA HIS A 170 0.92 -8.15 8.26
C HIS A 170 -0.24 -7.97 9.24
N GLU A 171 -0.80 -9.09 9.71
CA GLU A 171 -1.94 -9.12 10.64
C GLU A 171 -1.69 -8.33 11.93
N ARG A 172 -0.45 -8.27 12.44
CA ARG A 172 -0.08 -7.60 13.69
C ARG A 172 -0.27 -6.08 13.64
N THR A 173 0.06 -5.46 12.52
CA THR A 173 0.01 -3.99 12.36
C THR A 173 -1.18 -3.52 11.52
N LYS A 174 -2.18 -4.37 11.34
CA LYS A 174 -3.38 -4.02 10.57
C LYS A 174 -4.17 -2.90 11.25
N MET A 175 -4.74 -2.04 10.44
CA MET A 175 -5.70 -1.04 10.90
C MET A 175 -6.95 -1.71 11.46
N LYS A 176 -7.52 -1.12 12.50
CA LYS A 176 -8.73 -1.55 13.22
C LYS A 176 -9.65 -0.36 13.43
N LEU A 177 -10.88 -0.57 13.87
CA LEU A 177 -11.80 0.53 14.20
C LEU A 177 -11.26 1.44 15.31
N GLU A 178 -10.43 0.89 16.19
CA GLU A 178 -9.77 1.60 17.29
C GLU A 178 -8.53 2.39 16.88
N THR A 179 -8.01 2.18 15.68
CA THR A 179 -6.81 2.88 15.16
C THR A 179 -6.98 4.40 15.27
N ARG A 180 -6.00 5.04 15.88
CA ARG A 180 -5.95 6.50 16.10
C ARG A 180 -4.82 7.18 15.34
N HIS A 181 -3.76 6.45 15.07
CA HIS A 181 -2.61 6.93 14.32
C HIS A 181 -2.39 6.01 13.11
N ILE A 182 -2.50 6.59 11.93
CA ILE A 182 -2.22 5.86 10.69
C ILE A 182 -0.81 6.17 10.20
N LEU A 183 -0.13 5.12 9.73
CA LEU A 183 1.01 5.23 8.83
C LEU A 183 0.62 4.61 7.49
N ALA A 184 0.56 5.41 6.43
CA ALA A 184 0.38 4.91 5.08
C ALA A 184 1.66 5.11 4.28
N ILE A 185 2.15 4.04 3.62
CA ILE A 185 3.40 4.07 2.85
C ILE A 185 3.10 3.84 1.38
N VAL A 186 3.36 4.84 0.55
CA VAL A 186 3.23 4.78 -0.91
C VAL A 186 4.56 4.33 -1.51
N ASN A 187 4.53 3.28 -2.32
CA ASN A 187 5.72 2.70 -2.95
C ASN A 187 5.88 3.17 -4.39
N GLY A 188 6.93 3.95 -4.67
CA GLY A 188 7.28 4.46 -6.00
C GLY A 188 8.45 3.69 -6.61
N TYR A 189 8.21 2.49 -7.17
CA TYR A 189 9.22 1.74 -7.93
C TYR A 189 9.49 2.33 -9.32
N ASN A 190 8.68 3.29 -9.74
CA ASN A 190 8.86 4.14 -10.92
C ASN A 190 9.57 5.47 -10.60
N GLY A 191 10.09 5.62 -9.39
CA GLY A 191 10.69 6.86 -8.89
C GLY A 191 9.66 7.79 -8.25
N GLN A 192 9.91 9.09 -8.34
CA GLN A 192 9.09 10.13 -7.70
C GLN A 192 7.79 10.47 -8.45
N GLU A 193 7.62 9.96 -9.68
CA GLU A 193 6.45 10.29 -10.52
C GLU A 193 5.14 9.81 -9.88
N GLY A 194 4.20 10.74 -9.65
CA GLY A 194 2.89 10.48 -9.04
C GLY A 194 2.92 10.23 -7.52
N LEU A 195 4.12 10.21 -6.90
CA LEU A 195 4.28 9.90 -5.48
C LEU A 195 3.71 11.00 -4.59
N LYS A 196 3.98 12.25 -4.94
CA LYS A 196 3.47 13.43 -4.22
C LYS A 196 1.94 13.47 -4.27
N GLU A 197 1.39 13.34 -5.46
CA GLU A 197 -0.06 13.36 -5.70
C GLU A 197 -0.77 12.24 -4.92
N ALA A 198 -0.17 11.05 -4.86
CA ALA A 198 -0.74 9.94 -4.10
C ALA A 198 -0.72 10.22 -2.58
N ALA A 199 0.38 10.77 -2.06
CA ALA A 199 0.51 11.10 -0.64
C ALA A 199 -0.43 12.24 -0.22
N GLU A 200 -0.53 13.30 -1.03
CA GLU A 200 -1.46 14.41 -0.80
C GLU A 200 -2.92 13.94 -0.86
N MET A 201 -3.27 13.08 -1.83
CA MET A 201 -4.61 12.48 -1.91
C MET A 201 -4.97 11.67 -0.66
N ILE A 202 -4.01 10.95 -0.06
CA ILE A 202 -4.24 10.24 1.21
C ILE A 202 -4.63 11.26 2.30
N LEU A 203 -3.87 12.34 2.47
CA LEU A 203 -4.18 13.37 3.49
C LEU A 203 -5.55 14.00 3.26
N GLU A 204 -5.87 14.39 2.03
CA GLU A 204 -7.17 14.97 1.67
C GLU A 204 -8.34 14.04 2.04
N LEU A 205 -8.21 12.74 1.73
CA LEU A 205 -9.25 11.77 2.05
C LEU A 205 -9.32 11.48 3.56
N LEU A 206 -8.19 11.49 4.29
CA LEU A 206 -8.18 11.37 5.74
C LEU A 206 -8.86 12.56 6.42
N GLU A 207 -8.63 13.79 5.95
CA GLU A 207 -9.34 14.98 6.43
C GLU A 207 -10.84 14.88 6.15
N LYS A 208 -11.20 14.46 4.95
CA LYS A 208 -12.59 14.42 4.50
C LYS A 208 -13.41 13.33 5.18
N TYR A 209 -12.85 12.14 5.40
CA TYR A 209 -13.60 10.94 5.80
C TYR A 209 -13.18 10.31 7.13
N ALA A 210 -11.99 10.63 7.65
CA ALA A 210 -11.46 10.06 8.88
C ALA A 210 -11.19 11.10 9.97
N SER A 211 -11.84 12.28 9.89
CA SER A 211 -11.76 13.36 10.88
C SER A 211 -10.30 13.78 11.22
N SER A 212 -9.38 13.62 10.29
CA SER A 212 -8.02 14.11 10.48
C SER A 212 -8.02 15.65 10.43
N THR A 213 -7.20 16.27 11.27
CA THR A 213 -6.98 17.73 11.28
C THR A 213 -5.69 18.11 10.53
N GLY A 214 -5.19 17.21 9.70
CA GLY A 214 -3.93 17.31 8.99
C GLY A 214 -2.99 16.18 9.36
N GLY A 215 -1.85 16.15 8.70
CA GLY A 215 -0.83 15.13 8.91
C GLY A 215 0.52 15.58 8.36
N SER A 216 1.44 14.65 8.24
CA SER A 216 2.77 14.91 7.70
C SER A 216 3.10 13.91 6.60
N ILE A 217 3.84 14.37 5.59
CA ILE A 217 4.41 13.54 4.54
C ILE A 217 5.92 13.55 4.68
N GLN A 218 6.53 12.39 4.68
CA GLN A 218 7.98 12.21 4.65
C GLN A 218 8.35 11.43 3.40
N TYR A 219 9.22 11.98 2.58
CA TYR A 219 9.82 11.28 1.43
C TYR A 219 11.11 10.61 1.84
N PHE A 220 11.40 9.43 1.25
CA PHE A 220 12.60 8.65 1.53
C PHE A 220 13.05 7.84 0.30
N GLU A 221 14.38 7.56 0.21
CA GLU A 221 15.04 6.88 -0.92
C GLU A 221 16.10 5.87 -0.44
#